data_449fcb15fd0abaf6450f8759724dcd81
#
_entry.id   449fcb15fd0abaf6450f8759724dcd81
#
_cell.length_a   1.000
_cell.length_b   1.000
_cell.length_c   1.000
_cell.angle_alpha   90.00
_cell.angle_beta   90.00
_cell.angle_gamma   90.00
#
_symmetry.space_group_name_H-M   'P 1'
#
loop_
_entity.id
_entity.type
_entity.pdbx_description
1 polymer ?
#
loop_
_entity_poly.entity_id
_entity_poly.type
_entity_poly.pdbx_seq_one_letter_code
_entity_poly.pdbx_strand_id
1 'polypeptide(L)'
;MININHLTITQNKDLRDLVSDLNITIQDGEKVAIIGEEGNGKSTLLKTLMGERLADFTIRGEIKSDLRSLAYIPQQLAEELKKKSLQDYFFLESTDLDYSILYRLSDELHFDSSRFASDQEIGSLSGGEALKIQLIHELAKPFEVL
;
A
#
# COMPACT_ATOMS: atom_id res chain seq x y z
N MET A 1 6.99 -5.18 -14.81
CA MET A 1 8.41 -4.96 -14.39
C MET A 1 8.59 -3.55 -13.86
N ILE A 2 9.38 -3.35 -12.80
CA ILE A 2 9.79 -2.02 -12.28
C ILE A 2 11.30 -1.89 -12.43
N ASN A 3 11.76 -0.80 -13.03
CA ASN A 3 13.18 -0.51 -13.19
C ASN A 3 13.52 0.82 -12.51
N ILE A 4 14.44 0.79 -11.57
CA ILE A 4 14.90 1.95 -10.81
C ILE A 4 16.36 2.21 -11.17
N ASN A 5 16.65 3.43 -11.63
CA ASN A 5 17.97 3.83 -12.07
C ASN A 5 18.44 5.07 -11.31
N HIS A 6 19.57 4.97 -10.64
CA HIS A 6 20.24 6.05 -9.93
C HIS A 6 19.31 6.82 -8.96
N LEU A 7 18.36 6.11 -8.33
CA LEU A 7 17.41 6.74 -7.43
C LEU A 7 18.10 7.21 -6.15
N THR A 8 18.01 8.50 -5.89
CA THR A 8 18.46 9.13 -4.66
C THR A 8 17.29 9.91 -4.06
N ILE A 9 17.02 9.68 -2.78
CA ILE A 9 15.98 10.38 -2.01
C ILE A 9 16.66 11.10 -0.86
N THR A 10 16.66 12.43 -0.92
CA THR A 10 17.29 13.30 0.06
C THR A 10 16.22 13.98 0.92
N GLN A 11 16.32 13.91 2.23
CA GLN A 11 15.47 14.66 3.14
C GLN A 11 15.92 16.15 3.14
N ASN A 12 14.98 17.07 2.86
CA ASN A 12 15.32 18.48 2.67
C ASN A 12 15.74 19.19 3.97
N LYS A 13 15.25 18.72 5.12
CA LYS A 13 15.49 19.32 6.44
C LYS A 13 16.97 19.32 6.84
N ASP A 14 17.66 18.22 6.61
CA ASP A 14 19.04 17.98 7.06
C ASP A 14 19.97 17.54 5.92
N LEU A 15 19.46 17.54 4.68
CA LEU A 15 20.17 17.13 3.47
C LEU A 15 20.74 15.70 3.55
N ARG A 16 20.10 14.85 4.34
CA ARG A 16 20.49 13.45 4.49
C ARG A 16 19.88 12.61 3.38
N ASP A 17 20.70 11.81 2.73
CA ASP A 17 20.24 10.81 1.78
C ASP A 17 19.68 9.60 2.54
N LEU A 18 18.38 9.35 2.36
CA LEU A 18 17.69 8.16 2.86
C LEU A 18 17.87 6.96 1.92
N VAL A 19 17.95 7.25 0.63
CA VAL A 19 18.28 6.30 -0.43
C VAL A 19 19.35 6.96 -1.28
N SER A 20 20.44 6.26 -1.56
CA SER A 20 21.55 6.78 -2.34
C SER A 20 21.87 5.85 -3.50
N ASP A 21 21.77 6.39 -4.71
CA ASP A 21 22.13 5.73 -5.98
C ASP A 21 21.56 4.31 -6.14
N LEU A 22 20.29 4.11 -5.77
CA LEU A 22 19.63 2.81 -5.87
C LEU A 22 19.43 2.42 -7.32
N ASN A 23 19.97 1.27 -7.69
CA ASN A 23 19.80 0.64 -8.99
C ASN A 23 19.25 -0.76 -8.80
N ILE A 24 18.00 -1.00 -9.20
CA ILE A 24 17.34 -2.30 -9.07
C ILE A 24 16.29 -2.49 -10.16
N THR A 25 16.17 -3.71 -10.62
CA THR A 25 15.07 -4.13 -11.49
C THR A 25 14.27 -5.21 -10.77
N ILE A 26 12.96 -5.00 -10.64
CA ILE A 26 12.02 -5.97 -10.08
C ILE A 26 11.26 -6.60 -11.24
N GLN A 27 11.43 -7.90 -11.42
CA GLN A 27 10.77 -8.66 -12.48
C GLN A 27 9.34 -9.04 -12.07
N ASP A 28 8.54 -9.43 -13.06
CA ASP A 28 7.19 -9.91 -12.82
C ASP A 28 7.23 -11.20 -11.97
N GLY A 29 6.39 -11.27 -10.96
CA GLY A 29 6.33 -12.41 -10.03
C GLY A 29 7.39 -12.42 -8.93
N GLU A 30 8.34 -11.49 -8.92
CA GLU A 30 9.32 -11.39 -7.84
C GLU A 30 8.68 -10.89 -6.53
N LYS A 31 9.18 -11.42 -5.42
CA LYS A 31 8.87 -10.96 -4.06
C LYS A 31 10.10 -10.27 -3.50
N VAL A 32 9.99 -8.98 -3.23
CA VAL A 32 11.10 -8.16 -2.75
C VAL A 32 10.83 -7.71 -1.31
N ALA A 33 11.81 -7.89 -0.43
CA ALA A 33 11.78 -7.38 0.93
C ALA A 33 12.77 -6.24 1.12
N ILE A 34 12.30 -5.11 1.64
CA ILE A 34 13.14 -3.96 2.01
C ILE A 34 13.40 -4.02 3.51
N ILE A 35 14.67 -4.24 3.88
CA ILE A 35 15.10 -4.39 5.28
C ILE A 35 15.95 -3.17 5.67
N GLY A 36 15.77 -2.67 6.87
CA GLY A 36 16.54 -1.57 7.42
C GLY A 36 15.96 -1.10 8.76
N GLU A 37 16.75 -0.31 9.48
CA GLU A 37 16.35 0.28 10.76
C GLU A 37 15.20 1.27 10.60
N GLU A 38 14.55 1.63 11.70
CA GLU A 38 13.53 2.67 11.70
C GLU A 38 14.12 4.02 11.30
N GLY A 39 13.37 4.80 10.52
CA GLY A 39 13.84 6.11 10.02
C GLY A 39 14.75 6.05 8.79
N ASN A 40 15.09 4.87 8.27
CA ASN A 40 15.95 4.72 7.07
C ASN A 40 15.19 4.84 5.73
N GLY A 41 14.01 5.45 5.73
CA GLY A 41 13.34 5.83 4.48
C GLY A 41 12.62 4.71 3.72
N LYS A 42 12.39 3.52 4.33
CA LYS A 42 11.66 2.42 3.66
C LYS A 42 10.29 2.83 3.16
N SER A 43 9.49 3.45 4.01
CA SER A 43 8.15 3.95 3.64
C SER A 43 8.23 5.10 2.64
N THR A 44 9.25 5.94 2.72
CA THR A 44 9.50 7.02 1.75
C THR A 44 9.81 6.45 0.37
N LEU A 45 10.64 5.39 0.30
CA LEU A 45 10.91 4.70 -0.95
C LEU A 45 9.62 4.10 -1.56
N LEU A 46 8.80 3.39 -0.76
CA LEU A 46 7.54 2.83 -1.24
C LEU A 46 6.59 3.92 -1.76
N LYS A 47 6.43 5.02 -1.04
CA LYS A 47 5.61 6.17 -1.48
C LYS A 47 6.15 6.79 -2.77
N THR A 48 7.48 6.87 -2.91
CA THR A 48 8.11 7.34 -4.14
C THR A 48 7.79 6.40 -5.32
N LEU A 49 7.81 5.09 -5.11
CA LEU A 49 7.41 4.11 -6.12
C LEU A 49 5.94 4.23 -6.51
N MET A 50 5.08 4.61 -5.57
CA MET A 50 3.66 4.91 -5.82
C MET A 50 3.43 6.24 -6.55
N GLY A 51 4.48 7.01 -6.81
CA GLY A 51 4.39 8.31 -7.46
C GLY A 51 3.83 9.42 -6.56
N GLU A 52 3.82 9.23 -5.23
CA GLU A 52 3.40 10.27 -4.30
C GLU A 52 4.36 11.46 -4.34
N ARG A 53 3.80 12.68 -4.30
CA ARG A 53 4.58 13.91 -4.16
C ARG A 53 4.94 14.11 -2.69
N LEU A 54 6.23 14.00 -2.38
CA LEU A 54 6.76 14.12 -1.04
C LEU A 54 7.45 15.49 -0.90
N ALA A 55 6.73 16.49 -0.35
CA ALA A 55 7.20 17.88 -0.28
C ALA A 55 8.49 18.05 0.54
N ASP A 56 8.72 17.20 1.52
CA ASP A 56 9.89 17.27 2.41
C ASP A 56 11.12 16.54 1.84
N PHE A 57 11.04 16.04 0.62
CA PHE A 57 12.09 15.24 0.00
C PHE A 57 12.42 15.71 -1.40
N THR A 58 13.71 15.66 -1.73
CA THR A 58 14.20 15.82 -3.10
C THR A 58 14.50 14.45 -3.68
N ILE A 59 13.86 14.14 -4.82
CA ILE A 59 13.99 12.85 -5.50
C ILE A 59 14.74 13.07 -6.80
N ARG A 60 15.80 12.30 -7.02
CA ARG A 60 16.60 12.29 -8.25
C ARG A 60 16.71 10.87 -8.77
N GLY A 61 16.97 10.69 -10.05
CA GLY A 61 17.01 9.40 -10.72
C GLY A 61 15.71 9.11 -11.48
N GLU A 62 15.56 7.89 -11.91
CA GLU A 62 14.47 7.50 -12.79
C GLU A 62 13.80 6.22 -12.28
N ILE A 63 12.48 6.21 -12.29
CA ILE A 63 11.66 5.02 -12.05
C ILE A 63 10.85 4.78 -13.31
N LYS A 64 11.11 3.64 -13.96
CA LYS A 64 10.32 3.17 -15.11
C LYS A 64 9.47 2.00 -14.68
N SER A 65 8.18 2.08 -14.96
CA SER A 65 7.23 1.00 -14.73
C SER A 65 6.29 0.91 -15.91
N ASP A 66 6.07 -0.30 -16.38
CA ASP A 66 5.05 -0.65 -17.36
C ASP A 66 3.73 -1.07 -16.68
N LEU A 67 3.69 -1.05 -15.35
CA LEU A 67 2.54 -1.42 -14.55
C LEU A 67 1.44 -0.38 -14.65
N ARG A 68 0.21 -0.85 -14.77
CA ARG A 68 -0.99 0.01 -14.87
C ARG A 68 -1.61 0.31 -13.53
N SER A 69 -1.40 -0.58 -12.56
CA SER A 69 -1.98 -0.46 -11.24
C SER A 69 -1.04 -0.98 -10.17
N LEU A 70 -0.99 -0.27 -9.06
CA LEU A 70 -0.24 -0.62 -7.87
C LEU A 70 -1.20 -0.64 -6.69
N ALA A 71 -1.13 -1.67 -5.84
CA ALA A 71 -1.80 -1.68 -4.56
C ALA A 71 -0.82 -1.31 -3.46
N TYR A 72 -1.26 -0.52 -2.50
CA TYR A 72 -0.46 -0.09 -1.36
C TYR A 72 -1.24 -0.23 -0.06
N ILE A 73 -0.66 -0.93 0.89
CA ILE A 73 -1.26 -1.10 2.22
C ILE A 73 -0.40 -0.32 3.22
N PRO A 74 -0.91 0.81 3.73
CA PRO A 74 -0.18 1.61 4.69
C PRO A 74 -0.10 0.94 6.05
N GLN A 75 0.96 1.22 6.79
CA GLN A 75 1.14 0.72 8.16
C GLN A 75 0.08 1.23 9.13
N GLN A 76 -0.45 2.43 8.89
CA GLN A 76 -1.50 3.03 9.69
C GLN A 76 -2.69 3.41 8.82
N LEU A 77 -3.89 3.19 9.34
CA LEU A 77 -5.13 3.64 8.70
C LEU A 77 -5.16 5.16 8.60
N ALA A 78 -5.56 5.67 7.44
CA ALA A 78 -5.87 7.08 7.27
C ALA A 78 -7.06 7.49 8.17
N GLU A 79 -7.05 8.70 8.70
CA GLU A 79 -8.10 9.19 9.61
C GLU A 79 -9.48 9.20 8.96
N GLU A 80 -9.53 9.49 7.65
CA GLU A 80 -10.77 9.45 6.88
C GLU A 80 -11.32 8.03 6.79
N LEU A 81 -10.44 7.03 6.65
CA LEU A 81 -10.85 5.64 6.58
C LEU A 81 -11.38 5.11 7.91
N LYS A 82 -10.83 5.57 9.03
CA LYS A 82 -11.30 5.17 10.37
C LYS A 82 -12.76 5.52 10.64
N LYS A 83 -13.25 6.60 10.03
CA LYS A 83 -14.63 7.09 10.21
C LYS A 83 -15.65 6.43 9.29
N LYS A 84 -15.20 5.62 8.34
CA LYS A 84 -16.07 4.89 7.42
C LYS A 84 -16.60 3.63 8.07
N SER A 85 -17.80 3.23 7.66
CA SER A 85 -18.33 1.91 7.99
C SER A 85 -17.71 0.83 7.08
N LEU A 86 -17.74 -0.41 7.53
CA LEU A 86 -17.35 -1.54 6.69
C LEU A 86 -18.18 -1.62 5.42
N GLN A 87 -19.50 -1.36 5.53
CA GLN A 87 -20.42 -1.35 4.40
C GLN A 87 -20.02 -0.31 3.34
N ASP A 88 -19.71 0.92 3.77
CA ASP A 88 -19.27 1.99 2.85
C ASP A 88 -18.00 1.58 2.14
N TYR A 89 -17.04 1.05 2.87
CA TYR A 89 -15.72 0.69 2.36
C TYR A 89 -15.78 -0.42 1.31
N PHE A 90 -16.58 -1.48 1.56
CA PHE A 90 -16.62 -2.64 0.68
C PHE A 90 -17.66 -2.55 -0.43
N PHE A 91 -18.78 -1.85 -0.24
CA PHE A 91 -19.90 -1.93 -1.17
C PHE A 91 -20.36 -0.60 -1.76
N LEU A 92 -20.20 0.52 -1.06
CA LEU A 92 -20.72 1.79 -1.56
C LEU A 92 -19.65 2.63 -2.30
N GLU A 93 -18.40 2.55 -1.88
CA GLU A 93 -17.33 3.35 -2.48
C GLU A 93 -16.46 2.56 -3.47
N SER A 94 -16.49 1.24 -3.41
CA SER A 94 -15.68 0.36 -4.26
C SER A 94 -16.56 -0.34 -5.27
N THR A 95 -16.41 0.01 -6.55
CA THR A 95 -17.23 -0.53 -7.64
C THR A 95 -16.56 -1.64 -8.45
N ASP A 96 -15.28 -1.89 -8.20
CA ASP A 96 -14.39 -2.75 -9.00
C ASP A 96 -13.85 -3.97 -8.23
N LEU A 97 -14.45 -4.31 -7.09
CA LEU A 97 -14.03 -5.46 -6.29
C LEU A 97 -14.49 -6.78 -6.93
N ASP A 98 -13.58 -7.74 -7.00
CA ASP A 98 -13.93 -9.14 -7.29
C ASP A 98 -14.44 -9.80 -5.99
N TYR A 99 -15.75 -9.98 -5.90
CA TYR A 99 -16.39 -10.57 -4.72
C TYR A 99 -15.99 -12.03 -4.48
N SER A 100 -15.62 -12.79 -5.51
CA SER A 100 -15.12 -14.15 -5.33
C SER A 100 -13.79 -14.14 -4.58
N ILE A 101 -12.90 -13.23 -4.95
CA ILE A 101 -11.62 -13.03 -4.26
C ILE A 101 -11.85 -12.49 -2.85
N LEU A 102 -12.74 -11.51 -2.69
CA LEU A 102 -13.07 -10.89 -1.41
C LEU A 102 -13.52 -11.94 -0.37
N TYR A 103 -14.51 -12.78 -0.71
CA TYR A 103 -14.99 -13.80 0.22
C TYR A 103 -13.97 -14.90 0.47
N ARG A 104 -13.23 -15.34 -0.54
CA ARG A 104 -12.16 -16.33 -0.37
C ARG A 104 -11.07 -15.80 0.59
N LEU A 105 -10.63 -14.57 0.42
CA LEU A 105 -9.61 -13.97 1.28
C LEU A 105 -10.10 -13.75 2.70
N SER A 106 -11.39 -13.43 2.90
CA SER A 106 -11.95 -13.33 4.25
C SER A 106 -11.91 -14.66 4.98
N ASP A 107 -12.20 -15.77 4.31
CA ASP A 107 -12.09 -17.10 4.88
C ASP A 107 -10.63 -17.46 5.19
N GLU A 108 -9.70 -17.23 4.24
CA GLU A 108 -8.26 -17.50 4.42
C GLU A 108 -7.64 -16.67 5.55
N LEU A 109 -8.05 -15.41 5.71
CA LEU A 109 -7.56 -14.53 6.76
C LEU A 109 -8.37 -14.62 8.06
N HIS A 110 -9.36 -15.50 8.13
CA HIS A 110 -10.24 -15.66 9.30
C HIS A 110 -10.90 -14.34 9.74
N PHE A 111 -11.50 -13.64 8.79
CA PHE A 111 -12.33 -12.47 9.03
C PHE A 111 -13.79 -12.82 8.71
N ASP A 112 -14.71 -12.57 9.65
CA ASP A 112 -16.12 -12.84 9.46
C ASP A 112 -16.72 -11.92 8.37
N SER A 113 -16.95 -12.48 7.19
CA SER A 113 -17.46 -11.76 6.01
C SER A 113 -18.86 -11.19 6.20
N SER A 114 -19.66 -11.71 7.16
CA SER A 114 -20.97 -11.13 7.47
C SER A 114 -20.90 -9.69 7.98
N ARG A 115 -19.76 -9.31 8.53
CA ARG A 115 -19.48 -7.95 9.03
C ARG A 115 -19.29 -6.93 7.93
N PHE A 116 -18.97 -7.32 6.70
CA PHE A 116 -18.76 -6.37 5.59
C PHE A 116 -19.97 -5.49 5.31
N ALA A 117 -21.18 -6.00 5.57
CA ALA A 117 -22.43 -5.26 5.38
C ALA A 117 -22.90 -4.52 6.66
N SER A 118 -22.02 -4.34 7.63
CA SER A 118 -22.36 -3.69 8.89
C SER A 118 -21.99 -2.20 8.92
N ASP A 119 -22.68 -1.46 9.79
CA ASP A 119 -22.37 -0.05 10.09
C ASP A 119 -21.16 0.10 11.03
N GLN A 120 -20.43 -0.98 11.30
CA GLN A 120 -19.27 -0.93 12.17
C GLN A 120 -18.20 -0.01 11.59
N GLU A 121 -17.76 0.99 12.35
CA GLU A 121 -16.68 1.86 11.95
C GLU A 121 -15.34 1.12 11.91
N ILE A 122 -14.57 1.33 10.85
CA ILE A 122 -13.26 0.74 10.66
C ILE A 122 -12.30 1.10 11.81
N GLY A 123 -12.41 2.31 12.34
CA GLY A 123 -11.61 2.77 13.48
C GLY A 123 -11.87 2.01 14.78
N SER A 124 -12.97 1.27 14.89
CA SER A 124 -13.28 0.41 16.05
C SER A 124 -12.67 -0.98 16.00
N LEU A 125 -12.09 -1.35 14.85
CA LEU A 125 -11.43 -2.64 14.66
C LEU A 125 -10.10 -2.71 15.43
N SER A 126 -9.72 -3.91 15.84
CA SER A 126 -8.36 -4.15 16.30
C SER A 126 -7.34 -3.89 15.19
N GLY A 127 -6.08 -3.62 15.52
CA GLY A 127 -5.03 -3.40 14.51
C GLY A 127 -4.88 -4.56 13.54
N GLY A 128 -5.01 -5.80 14.02
CA GLY A 128 -4.98 -7.00 13.19
C GLY A 128 -6.18 -7.10 12.26
N GLU A 129 -7.39 -6.81 12.73
CA GLU A 129 -8.60 -6.78 11.90
C GLU A 129 -8.54 -5.67 10.85
N ALA A 130 -8.06 -4.49 11.24
CA ALA A 130 -7.86 -3.37 10.34
C ALA A 130 -6.88 -3.69 9.19
N LEU A 131 -5.80 -4.42 9.49
CA LEU A 131 -4.87 -4.90 8.47
C LEU A 131 -5.54 -5.94 7.55
N LYS A 132 -6.31 -6.89 8.12
CA LYS A 132 -7.02 -7.90 7.34
C LYS A 132 -7.98 -7.27 6.34
N ILE A 133 -8.81 -6.31 6.75
CA ILE A 133 -9.76 -5.67 5.84
C ILE A 133 -9.06 -4.87 4.73
N GLN A 134 -7.93 -4.23 5.01
CA GLN A 134 -7.15 -3.56 3.98
C GLN A 134 -6.59 -4.57 2.96
N LEU A 135 -6.01 -5.67 3.45
CA LEU A 135 -5.52 -6.74 2.57
C LEU A 135 -6.62 -7.31 1.68
N ILE A 136 -7.77 -7.65 2.28
CA ILE A 136 -8.93 -8.20 1.54
C ILE A 136 -9.40 -7.20 0.48
N HIS A 137 -9.55 -5.94 0.84
CA HIS A 137 -10.03 -4.90 -0.07
C HIS A 137 -9.06 -4.65 -1.22
N GLU A 138 -7.77 -4.46 -0.93
CA GLU A 138 -6.78 -4.16 -1.96
C GLU A 138 -6.51 -5.36 -2.87
N LEU A 139 -6.45 -6.58 -2.34
CA LEU A 139 -6.25 -7.79 -3.13
C LEU A 139 -7.48 -8.21 -3.94
N ALA A 140 -8.68 -7.74 -3.58
CA ALA A 140 -9.90 -7.96 -4.36
C ALA A 140 -10.05 -6.98 -5.53
N LYS A 141 -9.21 -5.93 -5.62
CA LYS A 141 -9.14 -5.03 -6.78
C LYS A 141 -8.23 -5.60 -7.87
N PRO A 142 -8.40 -5.21 -9.14
CA PRO A 142 -7.43 -5.52 -10.17
C PRO A 142 -6.13 -4.74 -9.92
N PHE A 143 -5.05 -5.43 -9.67
CA PHE A 143 -3.71 -4.84 -9.51
C PHE A 143 -2.63 -5.73 -10.14
N GLU A 144 -1.48 -5.16 -10.44
CA GLU A 144 -0.32 -5.86 -11.02
C GLU A 144 0.82 -6.02 -9.99
N VAL A 145 0.89 -5.14 -9.00
CA VAL A 145 1.87 -5.18 -7.89
C VAL A 145 1.22 -4.74 -6.59
N LEU A 146 1.44 -5.50 -5.55
CA LEU A 146 1.06 -5.22 -4.18
C LEU A 146 2.31 -4.85 -3.35
#